data_42a5af62b6c3d0d65adabe037c3532fd
#
_entry.id   42a5af62b6c3d0d65adabe037c3532fd
#
_cell.length_a   1.000
_cell.length_b   1.000
_cell.length_c   1.000
_cell.angle_alpha   90.00
_cell.angle_beta   90.00
_cell.angle_gamma   90.00
#
_symmetry.space_group_name_H-M   'P 1'
#
loop_
_entity.id
_entity.type
_entity.pdbx_description
1 polymer ?
#
loop_
_entity_poly.entity_id
_entity_poly.type
_entity_poly.pdbx_seq_one_letter_code
_entity_poly.pdbx_strand_id
1 'polypeptide(L)'
;TYLLYWSNLGMKAVVNLNTTRPMRSTLLIASIVAFLVYVPFFLFPKTCIVANWIAAGDYVKQMQQYNDNHHLVFDSFNLDTKETSANKTPGTIILVIGESSSRDYMKVYNPNFPYDDTPWQGNMRSDNKDFVFFDNAYSSYVQTVPTLERALSERNQYDDKPFLDSANILDVAKKAGYTTSWFSNQGVFGEYDTAISLMAKTADTTK
;
A
#
# COMPACT_ATOMS: atom_id res chain seq x y z
N THR A 1 -41.67 2.50 -5.51
CA THR A 1 -42.96 2.23 -6.21
C THR A 1 -42.71 1.31 -7.42
N TYR A 2 -41.68 1.51 -8.25
CA TYR A 2 -41.36 0.66 -9.39
C TYR A 2 -40.90 -0.75 -9.01
N LEU A 3 -40.09 -0.91 -7.97
CA LEU A 3 -39.62 -2.21 -7.47
C LEU A 3 -40.78 -3.10 -6.96
N LEU A 4 -41.76 -2.49 -6.28
CA LEU A 4 -42.94 -3.21 -5.82
C LEU A 4 -43.87 -3.62 -6.97
N TYR A 5 -43.90 -2.83 -8.05
CA TYR A 5 -44.68 -3.16 -9.25
C TYR A 5 -44.11 -4.40 -9.98
N TRP A 6 -42.76 -4.46 -10.13
CA TRP A 6 -42.09 -5.61 -10.74
C TRP A 6 -42.18 -6.86 -9.89
N SER A 7 -42.09 -6.74 -8.55
CA SER A 7 -42.24 -7.88 -7.66
C SER A 7 -43.69 -8.46 -7.71
N ASN A 8 -44.70 -7.60 -7.83
CA ASN A 8 -46.10 -8.02 -7.97
C ASN A 8 -46.36 -8.68 -9.34
N LEU A 9 -45.76 -8.21 -10.43
CA LEU A 9 -45.85 -8.84 -11.76
C LEU A 9 -45.18 -10.23 -11.75
N GLY A 10 -43.99 -10.34 -11.13
CA GLY A 10 -43.28 -11.62 -10.99
C GLY A 10 -44.07 -12.63 -10.18
N MET A 11 -44.66 -12.23 -9.06
CA MET A 11 -45.50 -13.11 -8.24
C MET A 11 -46.80 -13.51 -8.97
N LYS A 12 -47.45 -12.60 -9.70
CA LYS A 12 -48.66 -12.95 -10.50
C LYS A 12 -48.32 -13.91 -11.63
N ALA A 13 -47.16 -13.76 -12.28
CA ALA A 13 -46.71 -14.71 -13.30
C ALA A 13 -46.43 -16.11 -12.73
N VAL A 14 -45.85 -16.18 -11.55
CA VAL A 14 -45.58 -17.47 -10.86
C VAL A 14 -46.87 -18.12 -10.35
N VAL A 15 -47.84 -17.33 -9.89
CA VAL A 15 -49.14 -17.88 -9.39
C VAL A 15 -50.04 -18.38 -10.51
N ASN A 16 -49.90 -17.84 -11.73
CA ASN A 16 -50.74 -18.21 -12.87
C ASN A 16 -50.15 -19.38 -13.70
N LEU A 17 -48.98 -19.92 -13.34
CA LEU A 17 -48.48 -21.16 -13.87
C LEU A 17 -49.31 -22.31 -13.25
N ASN A 18 -50.25 -22.81 -14.01
CA ASN A 18 -51.06 -24.03 -13.67
C ASN A 18 -50.17 -25.29 -13.83
N THR A 19 -49.04 -25.28 -13.07
CA THR A 19 -48.02 -26.33 -13.12
C THR A 19 -48.47 -27.51 -12.29
N THR A 20 -48.40 -28.68 -12.87
CA THR A 20 -48.63 -29.97 -12.17
C THR A 20 -47.66 -30.11 -10.99
N ARG A 21 -48.06 -30.81 -9.93
CA ARG A 21 -47.22 -31.04 -8.73
C ARG A 21 -45.75 -31.41 -9.02
N PRO A 22 -45.43 -32.33 -9.98
CA PRO A 22 -44.05 -32.67 -10.30
C PRO A 22 -43.25 -31.51 -10.87
N MET A 23 -43.88 -30.62 -11.65
CA MET A 23 -43.19 -29.48 -12.24
C MET A 23 -42.85 -28.38 -11.21
N ARG A 24 -43.63 -28.22 -10.15
CA ARG A 24 -43.33 -27.33 -9.04
C ARG A 24 -42.15 -27.82 -8.21
N SER A 25 -42.07 -29.13 -7.94
CA SER A 25 -40.94 -29.71 -7.23
C SER A 25 -39.64 -29.64 -8.04
N THR A 26 -39.72 -29.82 -9.35
CA THR A 26 -38.55 -29.70 -10.24
C THR A 26 -38.03 -28.27 -10.28
N LEU A 27 -38.91 -27.26 -10.37
CA LEU A 27 -38.51 -25.84 -10.30
C LEU A 27 -37.90 -25.45 -8.95
N LEU A 28 -38.43 -25.97 -7.85
CA LEU A 28 -37.89 -25.78 -6.53
C LEU A 28 -36.49 -26.37 -6.39
N ILE A 29 -36.30 -27.59 -6.84
CA ILE A 29 -34.99 -28.25 -6.83
C ILE A 29 -34.01 -27.49 -7.72
N ALA A 30 -34.41 -27.07 -8.91
CA ALA A 30 -33.58 -26.31 -9.81
C ALA A 30 -33.15 -24.94 -9.19
N SER A 31 -34.08 -24.25 -8.50
CA SER A 31 -33.76 -22.98 -7.83
C SER A 31 -32.81 -23.18 -6.65
N ILE A 32 -32.97 -24.26 -5.88
CA ILE A 32 -32.05 -24.60 -4.78
C ILE A 32 -30.67 -24.92 -5.33
N VAL A 33 -30.57 -25.71 -6.38
CA VAL A 33 -29.30 -26.03 -7.04
C VAL A 33 -28.64 -24.79 -7.59
N ALA A 34 -29.39 -23.92 -8.28
CA ALA A 34 -28.88 -22.65 -8.76
C ALA A 34 -28.37 -21.77 -7.63
N PHE A 35 -29.08 -21.69 -6.51
CA PHE A 35 -28.65 -20.95 -5.31
C PHE A 35 -27.37 -21.55 -4.70
N LEU A 36 -27.31 -22.87 -4.55
CA LEU A 36 -26.15 -23.60 -4.01
C LEU A 36 -24.90 -23.45 -4.90
N VAL A 37 -25.07 -23.20 -6.20
CA VAL A 37 -23.96 -22.91 -7.11
C VAL A 37 -23.63 -21.41 -7.10
N TYR A 38 -24.64 -20.55 -7.23
CA TYR A 38 -24.45 -19.10 -7.35
C TYR A 38 -23.79 -18.47 -6.10
N VAL A 39 -24.25 -18.85 -4.91
CA VAL A 39 -23.73 -18.26 -3.67
C VAL A 39 -22.24 -18.56 -3.48
N PRO A 40 -21.77 -19.83 -3.48
CA PRO A 40 -20.35 -20.10 -3.24
C PRO A 40 -19.43 -19.66 -4.37
N PHE A 41 -19.88 -19.69 -5.62
CA PHE A 41 -19.01 -19.35 -6.76
C PHE A 41 -19.01 -17.87 -7.14
N PHE A 42 -20.10 -17.13 -6.89
CA PHE A 42 -20.23 -15.73 -7.32
C PHE A 42 -20.35 -14.74 -6.18
N LEU A 43 -21.00 -15.10 -5.07
CA LEU A 43 -21.15 -14.17 -3.92
C LEU A 43 -20.04 -14.36 -2.89
N PHE A 44 -19.74 -15.59 -2.52
CA PHE A 44 -18.75 -15.88 -1.48
C PHE A 44 -17.35 -15.32 -1.78
N PRO A 45 -16.79 -15.43 -3.02
CA PRO A 45 -15.50 -14.84 -3.35
C PRO A 45 -15.44 -13.31 -3.24
N LYS A 46 -16.60 -12.63 -3.28
CA LYS A 46 -16.72 -11.18 -3.13
C LYS A 46 -16.89 -10.73 -1.67
N THR A 47 -16.92 -11.66 -0.73
CA THR A 47 -16.95 -11.30 0.69
C THR A 47 -15.60 -10.81 1.15
N CYS A 48 -15.58 -9.87 2.08
CA CYS A 48 -14.35 -9.33 2.66
C CYS A 48 -13.47 -10.42 3.29
N ILE A 49 -14.05 -11.50 3.83
CA ILE A 49 -13.30 -12.62 4.42
C ILE A 49 -12.48 -13.35 3.36
N VAL A 50 -13.07 -13.66 2.20
CA VAL A 50 -12.36 -14.34 1.11
C VAL A 50 -11.36 -13.41 0.45
N ALA A 51 -11.71 -12.14 0.25
CA ALA A 51 -10.80 -11.13 -0.28
C ALA A 51 -9.55 -10.99 0.61
N ASN A 52 -9.73 -10.91 1.93
CA ASN A 52 -8.61 -10.84 2.88
C ASN A 52 -7.77 -12.12 2.89
N TRP A 53 -8.39 -13.29 2.71
CA TRP A 53 -7.63 -14.55 2.61
C TRP A 53 -6.79 -14.61 1.34
N ILE A 54 -7.36 -14.21 0.20
CA ILE A 54 -6.62 -14.13 -1.07
C ILE A 54 -5.48 -13.13 -0.93
N ALA A 55 -5.74 -11.95 -0.39
CA ALA A 55 -4.73 -10.92 -0.15
C ALA A 55 -3.60 -11.42 0.77
N ALA A 56 -3.92 -12.18 1.83
CA ALA A 56 -2.93 -12.80 2.69
C ALA A 56 -2.08 -13.84 1.95
N GLY A 57 -2.69 -14.63 1.06
CA GLY A 57 -1.97 -15.59 0.21
C GLY A 57 -1.03 -14.90 -0.77
N ASP A 58 -1.48 -13.84 -1.40
CA ASP A 58 -0.66 -13.03 -2.31
C ASP A 58 0.47 -12.32 -1.58
N TYR A 59 0.22 -11.83 -0.36
CA TYR A 59 1.26 -11.28 0.51
C TYR A 59 2.37 -12.29 0.78
N VAL A 60 2.02 -13.53 1.18
CA VAL A 60 3.02 -14.59 1.43
C VAL A 60 3.85 -14.89 0.19
N LYS A 61 3.21 -14.96 -0.98
CA LYS A 61 3.93 -15.17 -2.26
C LYS A 61 4.87 -14.01 -2.57
N GLN A 62 4.42 -12.78 -2.43
CA GLN A 62 5.26 -11.60 -2.64
C GLN A 62 6.44 -11.57 -1.67
N MET A 63 6.20 -11.93 -0.39
CA MET A 63 7.26 -12.08 0.61
C MET A 63 8.31 -13.11 0.19
N GLN A 64 7.87 -14.27 -0.28
CA GLN A 64 8.76 -15.33 -0.74
C GLN A 64 9.56 -14.86 -1.97
N GLN A 65 8.89 -14.33 -2.97
CA GLN A 65 9.55 -13.80 -4.18
C GLN A 65 10.56 -12.71 -3.85
N TYR A 66 10.21 -11.80 -2.95
CA TYR A 66 11.13 -10.75 -2.53
C TYR A 66 12.35 -11.34 -1.80
N ASN A 67 12.15 -12.24 -0.84
CA ASN A 67 13.26 -12.88 -0.11
C ASN A 67 14.16 -13.68 -1.05
N ASP A 68 13.57 -14.38 -2.02
CA ASP A 68 14.33 -15.22 -2.97
C ASP A 68 15.14 -14.38 -3.97
N ASN A 69 14.60 -13.24 -4.41
CA ASN A 69 15.19 -12.43 -5.46
C ASN A 69 15.98 -11.22 -4.93
N HIS A 70 15.67 -10.74 -3.74
CA HIS A 70 16.25 -9.49 -3.24
C HIS A 70 17.79 -9.54 -3.13
N HIS A 71 18.36 -10.68 -2.74
CA HIS A 71 19.80 -10.83 -2.71
C HIS A 71 20.45 -10.68 -4.10
N LEU A 72 19.76 -11.12 -5.18
CA LEU A 72 20.25 -10.94 -6.55
C LEU A 72 20.24 -9.45 -6.94
N VAL A 73 19.18 -8.74 -6.54
CA VAL A 73 19.07 -7.28 -6.75
C VAL A 73 20.19 -6.58 -5.98
N PHE A 74 20.34 -6.92 -4.69
CA PHE A 74 21.41 -6.37 -3.85
C PHE A 74 22.80 -6.63 -4.42
N ASP A 75 23.10 -7.85 -4.88
CA ASP A 75 24.41 -8.23 -5.40
C ASP A 75 24.71 -7.55 -6.76
N SER A 76 23.69 -7.42 -7.61
CA SER A 76 23.84 -6.78 -8.93
C SER A 76 23.96 -5.26 -8.84
N PHE A 77 23.47 -4.65 -7.76
CA PHE A 77 23.55 -3.21 -7.54
C PHE A 77 24.96 -2.79 -7.16
N ASN A 78 25.62 -2.01 -8.00
CA ASN A 78 26.94 -1.46 -7.77
C ASN A 78 26.86 0.04 -7.54
N LEU A 79 27.32 0.48 -6.36
CA LEU A 79 27.61 1.90 -6.15
C LEU A 79 28.95 2.21 -6.85
N ASP A 80 29.02 3.32 -7.56
CA ASP A 80 30.29 3.83 -8.04
C ASP A 80 31.08 4.35 -6.82
N THR A 81 31.91 3.45 -6.26
CA THR A 81 32.65 3.69 -5.02
C THR A 81 33.78 4.70 -5.16
N LYS A 82 34.09 5.16 -6.36
CA LYS A 82 35.16 6.17 -6.56
C LYS A 82 34.82 7.49 -5.89
N GLU A 83 33.52 7.88 -5.87
CA GLU A 83 33.10 9.07 -5.18
C GLU A 83 32.78 8.82 -3.69
N THR A 84 32.32 7.63 -3.33
CA THR A 84 31.91 7.29 -1.95
C THR A 84 33.07 7.14 -0.99
N SER A 85 34.24 6.72 -1.47
CA SER A 85 35.43 6.53 -0.60
C SER A 85 36.06 7.84 -0.15
N ALA A 86 35.88 8.92 -0.91
CA ALA A 86 36.47 10.23 -0.62
C ALA A 86 35.64 11.06 0.37
N ASN A 87 34.35 10.77 0.54
CA ASN A 87 33.40 11.58 1.31
C ASN A 87 32.58 10.75 2.32
N LYS A 88 33.18 9.76 2.99
CA LYS A 88 32.52 9.17 4.15
C LYS A 88 32.31 10.25 5.20
N THR A 89 31.13 10.85 5.22
CA THR A 89 30.70 11.68 6.34
C THR A 89 30.37 10.72 7.48
N PRO A 90 31.22 10.58 8.50
CA PRO A 90 30.86 9.78 9.66
C PRO A 90 29.69 10.46 10.33
N GLY A 91 28.60 9.76 10.51
CA GLY A 91 27.42 10.33 11.15
C GLY A 91 26.21 9.41 11.07
N THR A 92 25.18 9.80 11.76
CA THR A 92 23.87 9.16 11.72
C THR A 92 22.97 9.95 10.79
N ILE A 93 22.40 9.26 9.78
CA ILE A 93 21.37 9.82 8.90
C ILE A 93 20.02 9.34 9.42
N ILE A 94 19.12 10.27 9.72
CA ILE A 94 17.76 9.96 10.15
C ILE A 94 16.80 10.44 9.09
N LEU A 95 16.07 9.51 8.48
CA LEU A 95 14.99 9.78 7.55
C LEU A 95 13.66 9.62 8.28
N VAL A 96 12.91 10.71 8.47
CA VAL A 96 11.59 10.69 9.10
C VAL A 96 10.53 10.83 8.01
N ILE A 97 9.66 9.83 7.92
CA ILE A 97 8.57 9.82 6.96
C ILE A 97 7.28 10.12 7.71
N GLY A 98 6.64 11.24 7.39
CA GLY A 98 5.33 11.61 7.91
C GLY A 98 4.21 10.90 7.15
N GLU A 99 3.03 10.85 7.77
CA GLU A 99 1.83 10.24 7.19
C GLU A 99 0.68 11.27 7.20
N SER A 100 -0.14 11.24 6.15
CA SER A 100 -1.34 12.08 6.01
C SER A 100 -1.12 13.57 6.26
N SER A 101 0.07 14.08 5.92
CA SER A 101 0.46 15.47 6.12
C SER A 101 0.31 16.27 4.84
N SER A 102 -0.25 17.48 4.95
CA SER A 102 -0.30 18.45 3.87
C SER A 102 0.27 19.78 4.35
N ARG A 103 1.11 20.42 3.55
CA ARG A 103 1.67 21.73 3.88
C ARG A 103 0.61 22.80 4.10
N ASP A 104 -0.55 22.69 3.46
CA ASP A 104 -1.66 23.64 3.60
C ASP A 104 -2.26 23.64 5.01
N TYR A 105 -2.08 22.55 5.75
CA TYR A 105 -2.49 22.34 7.13
C TYR A 105 -1.31 22.38 8.12
N MET A 106 -0.21 23.05 7.74
CA MET A 106 0.97 23.25 8.60
C MET A 106 1.27 24.73 8.69
N LYS A 107 1.26 25.31 9.89
CA LYS A 107 1.49 26.75 10.15
C LYS A 107 2.79 27.26 9.55
N VAL A 108 3.84 26.46 9.57
CA VAL A 108 5.16 26.82 9.02
C VAL A 108 5.14 27.08 7.50
N TYR A 109 4.21 26.44 6.77
CA TYR A 109 4.05 26.63 5.33
C TYR A 109 2.85 27.48 4.95
N ASN A 110 1.79 27.48 5.77
CA ASN A 110 0.59 28.28 5.58
C ASN A 110 0.33 29.20 6.76
N PRO A 111 0.78 30.46 6.72
CA PRO A 111 0.57 31.43 7.79
C PRO A 111 -0.90 31.67 8.14
N ASN A 112 -1.84 31.40 7.20
CA ASN A 112 -3.27 31.55 7.41
C ASN A 112 -3.91 30.35 8.11
N PHE A 113 -3.18 29.24 8.29
CA PHE A 113 -3.68 28.10 9.03
C PHE A 113 -3.99 28.48 10.48
N PRO A 114 -5.19 28.19 11.01
CA PRO A 114 -5.64 28.79 12.29
C PRO A 114 -4.95 28.23 13.53
N TYR A 115 -4.33 27.05 13.42
CA TYR A 115 -3.70 26.37 14.54
C TYR A 115 -2.18 26.48 14.47
N ASP A 116 -1.54 26.65 15.62
CA ASP A 116 -0.08 26.63 15.74
C ASP A 116 0.40 25.19 15.98
N ASP A 117 0.35 24.40 14.93
CA ASP A 117 0.67 22.96 14.93
C ASP A 117 2.15 22.66 14.66
N THR A 118 2.91 23.65 14.19
CA THR A 118 4.32 23.52 13.81
C THR A 118 5.21 24.60 14.43
N PRO A 119 5.11 24.89 15.74
CA PRO A 119 5.85 25.98 16.37
C PRO A 119 7.36 25.75 16.35
N TRP A 120 7.80 24.52 16.53
CA TRP A 120 9.20 24.16 16.49
C TRP A 120 9.81 24.41 15.11
N GLN A 121 9.15 23.94 14.04
CA GLN A 121 9.57 24.16 12.66
C GLN A 121 9.55 25.65 12.29
N GLY A 122 8.57 26.41 12.78
CA GLY A 122 8.50 27.85 12.60
C GLY A 122 9.72 28.59 13.18
N ASN A 123 10.13 28.24 14.40
CA ASN A 123 11.32 28.77 15.01
C ASN A 123 12.61 28.40 14.25
N MET A 124 12.71 27.15 13.78
CA MET A 124 13.84 26.69 12.98
C MET A 124 13.93 27.41 11.64
N ARG A 125 12.77 27.71 11.01
CA ARG A 125 12.74 28.47 9.77
C ARG A 125 13.20 29.91 9.91
N SER A 126 12.91 30.55 11.06
CA SER A 126 13.28 31.94 11.31
C SER A 126 14.73 32.12 11.77
N ASP A 127 15.23 31.22 12.60
CA ASP A 127 16.40 31.47 13.43
C ASP A 127 17.61 30.59 13.08
N ASN A 128 17.46 29.53 12.26
CA ASN A 128 18.52 28.56 12.10
C ASN A 128 18.95 28.38 10.64
N LYS A 129 20.25 28.54 10.40
CA LYS A 129 20.87 28.38 9.09
C LYS A 129 21.15 26.90 8.71
N ASP A 130 20.99 26.00 9.68
CA ASP A 130 21.28 24.57 9.49
C ASP A 130 20.06 23.78 8.97
N PHE A 131 18.93 24.47 8.74
CA PHE A 131 17.69 23.88 8.24
C PHE A 131 17.33 24.38 6.84
N VAL A 132 16.92 23.46 5.99
CA VAL A 132 16.41 23.75 4.65
C VAL A 132 14.93 23.38 4.59
N PHE A 133 14.10 24.33 4.19
CA PHE A 133 12.66 24.14 3.99
C PHE A 133 12.32 24.13 2.50
N PHE A 134 11.62 23.11 2.06
CA PHE A 134 11.17 22.96 0.67
C PHE A 134 9.72 23.42 0.53
N ASP A 135 9.51 24.59 -0.02
CA ASP A 135 8.16 25.17 -0.19
C ASP A 135 7.38 24.52 -1.34
N ASN A 136 8.07 23.88 -2.29
CA ASN A 136 7.49 23.28 -3.49
C ASN A 136 7.76 21.77 -3.60
N ALA A 137 7.69 21.07 -2.49
CA ALA A 137 7.75 19.60 -2.50
C ALA A 137 6.35 19.00 -2.68
N TYR A 138 6.24 18.03 -3.57
CA TYR A 138 5.00 17.33 -3.91
C TYR A 138 5.22 15.84 -3.85
N SER A 139 4.21 15.13 -3.35
CA SER A 139 4.16 13.68 -3.45
C SER A 139 3.89 13.25 -4.90
N SER A 140 4.51 12.17 -5.35
CA SER A 140 4.27 11.58 -6.68
C SER A 140 2.88 10.96 -6.81
N TYR A 141 2.28 10.52 -5.68
CA TYR A 141 0.95 9.91 -5.61
C TYR A 141 0.21 10.41 -4.36
N VAL A 142 -1.10 10.18 -4.35
CA VAL A 142 -1.97 10.51 -3.21
C VAL A 142 -1.88 9.43 -2.12
N GLN A 143 -1.69 8.17 -2.52
CA GLN A 143 -1.62 7.03 -1.61
C GLN A 143 -0.18 6.81 -1.12
N THR A 144 -0.05 6.37 0.13
CA THR A 144 1.22 6.14 0.83
C THR A 144 2.10 5.12 0.12
N VAL A 145 1.59 3.92 -0.16
CA VAL A 145 2.38 2.82 -0.71
C VAL A 145 2.96 3.16 -2.08
N PRO A 146 2.17 3.60 -3.09
CA PRO A 146 2.73 3.99 -4.39
C PRO A 146 3.73 5.15 -4.32
N THR A 147 3.57 6.06 -3.34
CA THR A 147 4.50 7.16 -3.10
C THR A 147 5.83 6.65 -2.55
N LEU A 148 5.78 5.84 -1.49
CA LEU A 148 6.98 5.35 -0.81
C LEU A 148 7.75 4.33 -1.65
N GLU A 149 7.09 3.49 -2.45
CA GLU A 149 7.75 2.63 -3.41
C GLU A 149 8.68 3.42 -4.35
N ARG A 150 8.23 4.60 -4.79
CA ARG A 150 8.99 5.46 -5.71
C ARG A 150 9.98 6.38 -5.02
N ALA A 151 9.68 6.79 -3.81
CA ALA A 151 10.57 7.67 -3.04
C ALA A 151 11.75 6.91 -2.44
N LEU A 152 11.57 5.63 -2.13
CA LEU A 152 12.53 4.82 -1.37
C LEU A 152 13.16 3.68 -2.18
N SER A 153 12.87 3.56 -3.48
CA SER A 153 13.49 2.54 -4.33
C SER A 153 13.82 3.11 -5.72
N GLU A 154 14.46 2.30 -6.55
CA GLU A 154 14.72 2.64 -7.96
C GLU A 154 13.45 2.71 -8.81
N ARG A 155 12.34 2.14 -8.33
CA ARG A 155 11.07 2.26 -9.03
C ARG A 155 10.66 3.72 -9.15
N ASN A 156 10.28 4.14 -10.34
CA ASN A 156 9.87 5.51 -10.61
C ASN A 156 8.62 5.54 -11.52
N GLN A 157 8.17 6.72 -11.91
CA GLN A 157 7.00 6.91 -12.77
C GLN A 157 7.32 6.90 -14.27
N TYR A 158 8.58 6.74 -14.64
CA TYR A 158 9.05 6.86 -16.02
C TYR A 158 9.40 5.51 -16.65
N ASP A 159 9.53 4.46 -15.84
CA ASP A 159 9.77 3.08 -16.28
C ASP A 159 8.82 2.11 -15.57
N ASP A 160 8.69 0.92 -16.14
CA ASP A 160 7.84 -0.15 -15.62
C ASP A 160 8.59 -1.12 -14.70
N LYS A 161 9.74 -0.70 -14.12
CA LYS A 161 10.52 -1.56 -13.24
C LYS A 161 9.68 -1.97 -12.02
N PRO A 162 9.45 -3.28 -11.80
CA PRO A 162 8.69 -3.74 -10.65
C PRO A 162 9.41 -3.39 -9.34
N PHE A 163 8.65 -3.13 -8.27
CA PHE A 163 9.21 -2.88 -6.94
C PHE A 163 10.07 -4.06 -6.45
N LEU A 164 9.63 -5.29 -6.68
CA LEU A 164 10.32 -6.50 -6.26
C LEU A 164 11.71 -6.69 -6.90
N ASP A 165 11.94 -6.05 -8.05
CA ASP A 165 13.20 -6.10 -8.80
C ASP A 165 14.02 -4.81 -8.63
N SER A 166 13.62 -3.94 -7.72
CA SER A 166 14.24 -2.64 -7.48
C SER A 166 15.08 -2.64 -6.21
N ALA A 167 16.29 -2.10 -6.29
CA ALA A 167 17.06 -1.77 -5.10
C ALA A 167 16.38 -0.65 -4.32
N ASN A 168 16.48 -0.68 -3.00
CA ASN A 168 15.87 0.29 -2.12
C ASN A 168 16.94 1.13 -1.37
N ILE A 169 16.50 2.18 -0.69
CA ILE A 169 17.41 3.09 0.01
C ILE A 169 18.25 2.40 1.09
N LEU A 170 17.73 1.33 1.72
CA LEU A 170 18.49 0.56 2.70
C LEU A 170 19.61 -0.24 2.04
N ASP A 171 19.39 -0.74 0.82
CA ASP A 171 20.44 -1.42 0.03
C ASP A 171 21.56 -0.46 -0.31
N VAL A 172 21.20 0.76 -0.74
CA VAL A 172 22.17 1.82 -1.00
C VAL A 172 22.98 2.15 0.25
N ALA A 173 22.32 2.33 1.39
CA ALA A 173 22.97 2.63 2.65
C ALA A 173 23.92 1.50 3.08
N LYS A 174 23.51 0.24 2.98
CA LYS A 174 24.34 -0.92 3.30
C LYS A 174 25.56 -1.04 2.38
N LYS A 175 25.38 -0.86 1.07
CA LYS A 175 26.50 -0.83 0.11
C LYS A 175 27.47 0.32 0.40
N ALA A 176 26.96 1.44 0.91
CA ALA A 176 27.79 2.57 1.37
C ALA A 176 28.47 2.31 2.74
N GLY A 177 28.22 1.17 3.39
CA GLY A 177 28.84 0.76 4.65
C GLY A 177 28.13 1.29 5.91
N TYR A 178 26.88 1.72 5.80
CA TYR A 178 26.06 2.07 6.96
C TYR A 178 25.36 0.85 7.55
N THR A 179 25.19 0.86 8.87
CA THR A 179 24.24 -0.02 9.57
C THR A 179 22.86 0.63 9.53
N THR A 180 21.85 -0.14 9.14
CA THR A 180 20.50 0.36 8.88
C THR A 180 19.52 -0.06 9.97
N SER A 181 18.64 0.85 10.37
CA SER A 181 17.57 0.58 11.32
C SER A 181 16.26 1.14 10.81
N TRP A 182 15.19 0.37 10.92
CA TRP A 182 13.84 0.77 10.56
C TRP A 182 12.92 0.75 11.77
N PHE A 183 12.29 1.88 12.05
CA PHE A 183 11.31 2.02 13.12
C PHE A 183 9.98 2.41 12.50
N SER A 184 8.91 1.69 12.83
CA SER A 184 7.58 1.97 12.30
C SER A 184 6.54 2.01 13.41
N ASN A 185 5.68 3.00 13.36
CA ASN A 185 4.47 3.08 14.18
C ASN A 185 3.23 2.59 13.40
N GLN A 186 3.41 2.09 12.18
CA GLN A 186 2.38 1.53 11.34
C GLN A 186 2.28 0.01 11.54
N GLY A 187 1.06 -0.53 11.39
CA GLY A 187 0.86 -1.98 11.45
C GLY A 187 1.63 -2.73 10.36
N VAL A 188 2.11 -3.91 10.69
CA VAL A 188 2.87 -4.77 9.75
C VAL A 188 1.94 -5.49 8.76
N PHE A 189 0.65 -5.55 9.06
CA PHE A 189 -0.34 -6.31 8.31
C PHE A 189 -1.39 -5.39 7.69
N GLY A 190 -1.38 -5.27 6.36
CA GLY A 190 -2.38 -4.58 5.57
C GLY A 190 -2.15 -4.79 4.08
N GLU A 191 -3.21 -4.77 3.31
CA GLU A 191 -3.16 -4.93 1.85
C GLU A 191 -2.30 -3.85 1.17
N TYR A 192 -2.22 -2.67 1.80
CA TYR A 192 -1.52 -1.52 1.23
C TYR A 192 -0.09 -1.34 1.75
N ASP A 193 0.30 -2.06 2.80
CA ASP A 193 1.61 -1.90 3.44
C ASP A 193 2.65 -2.92 2.96
N THR A 194 2.27 -3.85 2.11
CA THR A 194 3.08 -5.02 1.71
C THR A 194 4.46 -4.65 1.18
N ALA A 195 4.55 -3.72 0.24
CA ALA A 195 5.81 -3.30 -0.37
C ALA A 195 6.75 -2.62 0.65
N ILE A 196 6.20 -1.77 1.50
CA ILE A 196 6.98 -1.04 2.50
C ILE A 196 7.42 -1.96 3.64
N SER A 197 6.57 -2.89 4.04
CA SER A 197 6.92 -3.91 5.04
C SER A 197 8.02 -4.84 4.56
N LEU A 198 8.05 -5.18 3.27
CA LEU A 198 9.13 -5.96 2.64
C LEU A 198 10.44 -5.17 2.66
N MET A 199 10.42 -3.89 2.27
CA MET A 199 11.58 -3.01 2.34
C MET A 199 12.11 -2.90 3.78
N ALA A 200 11.23 -2.67 4.76
CA ALA A 200 11.62 -2.56 6.16
C ALA A 200 12.41 -3.77 6.66
N LYS A 201 12.06 -4.98 6.18
CA LYS A 201 12.75 -6.22 6.56
C LYS A 201 14.18 -6.33 6.03
N THR A 202 14.56 -5.53 5.05
CA THR A 202 15.95 -5.49 4.58
C THR A 202 16.85 -4.69 5.49
N ALA A 203 16.33 -3.95 6.49
CA ALA A 203 17.15 -3.29 7.49
C ALA A 203 17.86 -4.29 8.41
N ASP A 204 19.01 -3.89 8.99
CA ASP A 204 19.75 -4.71 9.96
C ASP A 204 18.99 -4.84 11.28
N THR A 205 18.17 -3.83 11.61
CA THR A 205 17.28 -3.82 12.78
C THR A 205 15.91 -3.25 12.41
N THR A 206 14.84 -3.95 12.78
CA THR A 206 13.45 -3.49 12.62
C THR A 206 12.71 -3.50 13.96
N LYS A 207 11.92 -2.45 14.23
CA LYS A 207 11.06 -2.33 15.41
C LYS A 207 9.74 -1.66 15.03
#